data_3e03d82addf22dddc64bfd53515ad3c4
#
_entry.id   3e03d82addf22dddc64bfd53515ad3c4
#
_cell.length_a   1.000
_cell.length_b   1.000
_cell.length_c   1.000
_cell.angle_alpha   90.00
_cell.angle_beta   90.00
_cell.angle_gamma   90.00
#
_symmetry.space_group_name_H-M   'P 1'
#
loop_
_entity.id
_entity.type
_entity.pdbx_description
1 polymer ?
#
loop_
_entity_poly.entity_id
_entity_poly.type
_entity_poly.pdbx_seq_one_letter_code
_entity_poly.pdbx_strand_id
1 'polypeptide(L)'
;GLTALAGSLAAIGYAQAGALDVTGTARMEFSTDSTSTTTTDAFAQNTSISFSGSGELDNGMTVSYFSLQAGSNVSTQNVSVDMGDMGKISLSTNDMAGIGTIADKVPNGGEQPWDDIGTHGAPEQGIADPHASQMLGYKTSAAGATISAAISYDQNSPSTSLAVSMPLMEGLEVGAGMATDQDSATTEQDIETMYVKYTMGGISVGYQTTDVDVTAASSDIERTAYGISFAVNDNLSVGYGISDTEFEALSLDEENAGLGIAYTSGGMKLGIINNQKDNAGGAAGDDETLEFQLTFAF
;
A
#
# COMPACT_ATOMS: atom_id res chain seq x y z
N GLY A 1 24.26 32.04 -18.35
CA GLY A 1 23.14 31.18 -17.95
C GLY A 1 23.53 30.09 -16.94
N LEU A 2 24.66 29.42 -17.11
CA LEU A 2 25.15 28.35 -16.23
C LEU A 2 25.60 28.85 -14.86
N THR A 3 26.14 30.05 -14.77
CA THR A 3 26.61 30.66 -13.52
C THR A 3 25.46 31.09 -12.59
N ALA A 4 24.32 31.50 -13.16
CA ALA A 4 23.13 31.86 -12.37
C ALA A 4 22.46 30.62 -11.73
N LEU A 5 22.45 29.47 -12.44
CA LEU A 5 21.89 28.22 -11.92
C LEU A 5 22.78 27.64 -10.83
N ALA A 6 24.12 27.69 -10.99
CA ALA A 6 25.04 27.23 -9.96
C ALA A 6 24.99 28.11 -8.69
N GLY A 7 24.76 29.41 -8.84
CA GLY A 7 24.56 30.33 -7.71
C GLY A 7 23.26 30.11 -6.97
N SER A 8 22.17 29.79 -7.67
CA SER A 8 20.89 29.50 -7.04
C SER A 8 20.88 28.15 -6.28
N LEU A 9 21.57 27.14 -6.80
CA LEU A 9 21.75 25.87 -6.09
C LEU A 9 22.62 25.97 -4.84
N ALA A 10 23.64 26.85 -4.85
CA ALA A 10 24.45 27.12 -3.66
C ALA A 10 23.68 27.91 -2.58
N ALA A 11 22.70 28.73 -2.98
CA ALA A 11 21.85 29.46 -2.04
C ALA A 11 20.83 28.58 -1.31
N ILE A 12 20.44 27.43 -1.89
CA ILE A 12 19.54 26.46 -1.25
C ILE A 12 20.20 25.81 -0.02
N GLY A 13 21.53 25.75 0.04
CA GLY A 13 22.27 25.20 1.18
C GLY A 13 22.19 26.02 2.48
N TYR A 14 21.61 27.23 2.44
CA TYR A 14 21.40 28.09 3.61
C TYR A 14 19.93 28.34 3.98
N ALA A 15 18.99 27.96 3.11
CA ALA A 15 17.58 27.89 3.49
C ALA A 15 17.45 26.70 4.46
N GLN A 16 17.08 26.97 5.70
CA GLN A 16 17.00 26.03 6.83
C GLN A 16 16.62 24.61 6.38
N ALA A 17 17.63 23.86 5.91
CA ALA A 17 17.46 22.45 5.65
C ALA A 17 17.15 21.80 6.99
N GLY A 18 15.95 21.32 7.16
CA GLY A 18 15.56 20.52 8.31
C GLY A 18 16.53 19.34 8.44
N ALA A 19 16.64 18.78 9.63
CA ALA A 19 17.45 17.62 9.87
C ALA A 19 16.98 16.48 8.93
N LEU A 20 17.93 15.77 8.36
CA LEU A 20 17.63 14.52 7.67
C LEU A 20 17.46 13.45 8.75
N ASP A 21 16.27 12.91 8.88
CA ASP A 21 15.98 11.79 9.75
C ASP A 21 16.24 10.46 9.01
N VAL A 22 16.93 9.56 9.68
CA VAL A 22 17.21 8.22 9.19
C VAL A 22 16.65 7.23 10.20
N THR A 23 15.78 6.34 9.71
CA THR A 23 15.23 5.25 10.51
C THR A 23 15.40 3.94 9.77
N GLY A 24 15.40 2.83 10.47
CA GLY A 24 15.59 1.54 9.84
C GLY A 24 14.85 0.42 10.54
N THR A 25 14.62 -0.66 9.80
CA THR A 25 14.15 -1.92 10.34
C THR A 25 15.03 -3.07 9.90
N ALA A 26 15.15 -4.08 10.73
CA ALA A 26 15.76 -5.37 10.39
C ALA A 26 14.80 -6.47 10.82
N ARG A 27 14.40 -7.35 9.88
CA ARG A 27 13.53 -8.50 10.11
C ARG A 27 14.33 -9.78 9.90
N MET A 28 14.20 -10.71 10.82
CA MET A 28 14.54 -12.11 10.64
C MET A 28 13.25 -12.89 10.55
N GLU A 29 13.21 -13.86 9.66
CA GLU A 29 12.01 -14.61 9.36
C GLU A 29 12.35 -16.09 9.19
N PHE A 30 11.44 -16.94 9.61
CA PHE A 30 11.38 -18.33 9.24
C PHE A 30 9.98 -18.58 8.67
N SER A 31 9.92 -19.10 7.45
CA SER A 31 8.67 -19.45 6.79
C SER A 31 8.63 -20.94 6.45
N THR A 32 7.44 -21.50 6.47
CA THR A 32 7.10 -22.78 5.88
C THR A 32 6.04 -22.54 4.84
N ASP A 33 6.39 -22.72 3.56
CA ASP A 33 5.52 -22.55 2.43
C ASP A 33 5.10 -23.92 1.91
N SER A 34 3.81 -24.16 1.88
CA SER A 34 3.22 -25.42 1.40
C SER A 34 2.33 -25.14 0.20
N THR A 35 2.63 -25.77 -0.91
CA THR A 35 1.73 -25.82 -2.06
C THR A 35 1.08 -27.19 -2.13
N SER A 36 0.10 -27.37 -3.01
CA SER A 36 -0.55 -28.68 -3.23
C SER A 36 0.43 -29.83 -3.56
N THR A 37 1.68 -29.53 -3.89
CA THR A 37 2.67 -30.53 -4.34
C THR A 37 3.98 -30.54 -3.56
N THR A 38 4.34 -29.46 -2.89
CA THR A 38 5.65 -29.30 -2.22
C THR A 38 5.53 -28.48 -0.92
N THR A 39 6.40 -28.76 0.02
CA THR A 39 6.60 -27.92 1.21
C THR A 39 8.06 -27.47 1.25
N THR A 40 8.28 -26.20 1.49
CA THR A 40 9.61 -25.58 1.55
C THR A 40 9.75 -24.77 2.83
N ASP A 41 10.83 -25.01 3.58
CA ASP A 41 11.19 -24.21 4.74
C ASP A 41 12.32 -23.26 4.37
N ALA A 42 12.23 -22.00 4.80
CA ALA A 42 13.23 -20.99 4.51
C ALA A 42 13.52 -20.08 5.70
N PHE A 43 14.78 -19.64 5.81
CA PHE A 43 15.13 -18.46 6.60
C PHE A 43 15.32 -17.28 5.65
N ALA A 44 14.71 -16.17 6.00
CA ALA A 44 14.87 -14.92 5.28
C ALA A 44 15.29 -13.78 6.21
N GLN A 45 15.86 -12.74 5.63
CA GLN A 45 16.08 -11.48 6.30
C GLN A 45 15.63 -10.34 5.37
N ASN A 46 15.01 -9.36 5.97
CA ASN A 46 14.62 -8.13 5.28
C ASN A 46 15.14 -6.93 6.07
N THR A 47 15.69 -5.96 5.36
CA THR A 47 16.15 -4.71 5.94
C THR A 47 15.60 -3.53 5.17
N SER A 48 15.18 -2.50 5.88
CA SER A 48 14.79 -1.25 5.25
C SER A 48 15.45 -0.06 5.93
N ILE A 49 15.76 0.97 5.15
CA ILE A 49 16.25 2.26 5.64
C ILE A 49 15.40 3.34 5.01
N SER A 50 14.82 4.20 5.84
CA SER A 50 14.08 5.37 5.40
C SER A 50 14.88 6.63 5.64
N PHE A 51 14.88 7.51 4.67
CA PHE A 51 15.41 8.86 4.74
C PHE A 51 14.25 9.83 4.61
N SER A 52 14.09 10.74 5.54
CA SER A 52 13.09 11.81 5.46
C SER A 52 13.68 13.16 5.85
N GLY A 53 13.20 14.19 5.22
CA GLY A 53 13.60 15.55 5.51
C GLY A 53 12.56 16.55 5.04
N SER A 54 12.51 17.71 5.68
CA SER A 54 11.62 18.79 5.29
C SER A 54 12.27 20.15 5.51
N GLY A 55 11.82 21.14 4.77
CA GLY A 55 12.27 22.52 4.92
C GLY A 55 11.16 23.48 4.54
N GLU A 56 11.11 24.61 5.22
CA GLU A 56 10.18 25.70 4.92
C GLU A 56 10.80 26.65 3.89
N LEU A 57 10.00 27.04 2.91
CA LEU A 57 10.34 28.06 1.93
C LEU A 57 9.99 29.45 2.44
N ASP A 58 10.62 30.50 1.89
CA ASP A 58 10.40 31.91 2.28
C ASP A 58 8.94 32.37 2.15
N ASN A 59 8.13 31.67 1.37
CA ASN A 59 6.70 31.93 1.20
C ASN A 59 5.79 31.13 2.15
N GLY A 60 6.37 30.42 3.13
CA GLY A 60 5.65 29.61 4.12
C GLY A 60 5.22 28.22 3.65
N MET A 61 5.53 27.82 2.41
CA MET A 61 5.31 26.46 1.94
C MET A 61 6.36 25.50 2.51
N THR A 62 5.98 24.24 2.74
CA THR A 62 6.91 23.20 3.21
C THR A 62 7.24 22.23 2.09
N VAL A 63 8.52 22.05 1.81
CA VAL A 63 9.02 21.00 0.93
C VAL A 63 9.42 19.81 1.78
N SER A 64 9.01 18.61 1.39
CA SER A 64 9.38 17.37 2.07
C SER A 64 9.94 16.35 1.08
N TYR A 65 10.87 15.55 1.57
CA TYR A 65 11.45 14.43 0.86
C TYR A 65 11.32 13.17 1.71
N PHE A 66 11.01 12.05 1.06
CA PHE A 66 11.02 10.72 1.65
C PHE A 66 11.62 9.73 0.65
N SER A 67 12.43 8.82 1.14
CA SER A 67 12.93 7.66 0.38
C SER A 67 13.02 6.44 1.27
N LEU A 68 12.46 5.33 0.80
CA LEU A 68 12.57 4.01 1.42
C LEU A 68 13.47 3.14 0.56
N GLN A 69 14.52 2.62 1.16
CA GLN A 69 15.36 1.58 0.59
C GLN A 69 15.01 0.24 1.24
N ALA A 70 14.52 -0.71 0.46
CA ALA A 70 14.24 -2.07 0.88
C ALA A 70 15.29 -3.00 0.28
N GLY A 71 16.08 -3.65 1.13
CA GLY A 71 17.22 -4.46 0.68
C GLY A 71 18.22 -3.63 -0.15
N SER A 72 18.41 -4.02 -1.40
CA SER A 72 19.33 -3.33 -2.34
C SER A 72 18.65 -2.29 -3.24
N ASN A 73 17.33 -2.15 -3.16
CA ASN A 73 16.54 -1.33 -4.07
C ASN A 73 15.91 -0.15 -3.36
N VAL A 74 15.77 0.96 -4.10
CA VAL A 74 14.89 2.05 -3.67
C VAL A 74 13.46 1.62 -4.01
N SER A 75 12.66 1.40 -2.97
CA SER A 75 11.28 0.95 -3.09
C SER A 75 10.32 2.12 -3.28
N THR A 76 10.46 3.17 -2.47
CA THR A 76 9.54 4.31 -2.50
C THR A 76 10.29 5.62 -2.46
N GLN A 77 9.88 6.58 -3.28
CA GLN A 77 10.38 7.95 -3.23
C GLN A 77 9.22 8.93 -3.31
N ASN A 78 9.33 10.02 -2.57
CA ASN A 78 8.37 11.12 -2.62
C ASN A 78 9.08 12.46 -2.44
N VAL A 79 8.77 13.40 -3.31
CA VAL A 79 9.08 14.82 -3.11
C VAL A 79 7.76 15.58 -3.14
N SER A 80 7.50 16.39 -2.14
CA SER A 80 6.23 17.09 -2.04
C SER A 80 6.39 18.53 -1.60
N VAL A 81 5.40 19.34 -2.01
CA VAL A 81 5.25 20.74 -1.59
C VAL A 81 3.88 20.89 -0.94
N ASP A 82 3.86 21.18 0.33
CA ASP A 82 2.66 21.51 1.09
C ASP A 82 2.41 23.02 1.00
N MET A 83 1.26 23.40 0.49
CA MET A 83 0.85 24.78 0.24
C MET A 83 -0.21 25.26 1.25
N GLY A 84 -0.33 24.56 2.39
CA GLY A 84 -1.35 24.83 3.40
C GLY A 84 -2.76 24.57 2.90
N ASP A 85 -3.65 25.55 3.02
CA ASP A 85 -5.07 25.42 2.60
C ASP A 85 -5.26 25.10 1.09
N MET A 86 -4.24 25.34 0.29
CA MET A 86 -4.27 24.99 -1.13
C MET A 86 -3.95 23.52 -1.40
N GLY A 87 -3.65 22.73 -0.37
CA GLY A 87 -3.34 21.32 -0.50
C GLY A 87 -1.86 21.05 -0.77
N LYS A 88 -1.55 19.81 -1.13
CA LYS A 88 -0.20 19.27 -1.28
C LYS A 88 -0.01 18.69 -2.67
N ILE A 89 1.04 19.09 -3.37
CA ILE A 89 1.50 18.49 -4.61
C ILE A 89 2.66 17.55 -4.29
N SER A 90 2.71 16.39 -4.95
CA SER A 90 3.81 15.43 -4.79
C SER A 90 4.20 14.82 -6.12
N LEU A 91 5.48 14.47 -6.25
CA LEU A 91 5.97 13.52 -7.24
C LEU A 91 6.44 12.29 -6.46
N SER A 92 5.78 11.16 -6.67
CA SER A 92 6.01 9.96 -5.89
C SER A 92 6.05 8.71 -6.76
N THR A 93 6.68 7.67 -6.23
CA THR A 93 6.52 6.30 -6.70
C THR A 93 5.47 5.62 -5.82
N ASN A 94 4.79 4.63 -6.34
CA ASN A 94 3.81 3.78 -5.64
C ASN A 94 2.65 4.57 -4.99
N ASP A 95 1.84 3.95 -4.18
CA ASP A 95 0.54 4.26 -3.58
C ASP A 95 0.42 5.56 -2.76
N MET A 96 1.29 6.53 -2.95
CA MET A 96 1.30 7.76 -2.16
C MET A 96 0.29 8.82 -2.64
N ALA A 97 -0.34 8.61 -3.77
CA ALA A 97 -1.32 9.54 -4.35
C ALA A 97 -2.44 8.80 -5.10
N GLY A 98 -3.53 9.50 -5.37
CA GLY A 98 -4.67 8.95 -6.09
C GLY A 98 -5.35 7.81 -5.34
N ILE A 99 -5.75 6.79 -6.10
CA ILE A 99 -6.46 5.60 -5.60
C ILE A 99 -5.61 4.78 -4.62
N GLY A 100 -4.28 4.74 -4.80
CA GLY A 100 -3.37 4.04 -3.90
C GLY A 100 -3.47 4.50 -2.44
N THR A 101 -3.91 5.74 -2.18
CA THR A 101 -4.12 6.22 -0.80
C THR A 101 -5.24 5.51 -0.05
N ILE A 102 -6.07 4.77 -0.75
CA ILE A 102 -7.17 3.97 -0.19
C ILE A 102 -7.04 2.47 -0.51
N ALA A 103 -5.88 2.03 -1.00
CA ALA A 103 -5.50 0.63 -0.99
C ALA A 103 -5.53 0.10 0.45
N ASP A 104 -5.70 -1.16 0.64
CA ASP A 104 -5.49 -1.87 1.91
C ASP A 104 -6.17 -1.24 3.13
N LYS A 105 -7.46 -1.04 3.06
CA LYS A 105 -8.24 -0.48 4.16
C LYS A 105 -8.81 -1.51 5.12
N VAL A 106 -8.68 -2.79 4.77
CA VAL A 106 -9.17 -3.89 5.58
C VAL A 106 -8.19 -4.18 6.73
N PRO A 107 -8.66 -4.20 8.00
CA PRO A 107 -7.82 -4.56 9.13
C PRO A 107 -7.31 -6.00 9.05
N ASN A 108 -6.06 -6.22 9.46
CA ASN A 108 -5.42 -7.53 9.44
C ASN A 108 -4.63 -7.80 10.74
N GLY A 109 -3.98 -8.94 10.85
CA GLY A 109 -3.21 -9.39 12.01
C GLY A 109 -1.72 -9.05 11.98
N GLY A 110 -1.28 -8.23 11.04
CA GLY A 110 0.14 -7.88 10.88
C GLY A 110 0.62 -7.92 9.46
N GLU A 111 0.04 -8.80 8.65
CA GLU A 111 0.10 -8.88 7.19
C GLU A 111 -1.28 -9.14 6.65
N GLN A 112 -1.45 -8.93 5.36
CA GLN A 112 -2.70 -9.19 4.68
C GLN A 112 -2.80 -10.67 4.31
N PRO A 113 -4.02 -11.24 4.15
CA PRO A 113 -4.19 -12.67 3.89
C PRO A 113 -3.58 -13.16 2.59
N TRP A 114 -3.30 -12.26 1.67
CA TRP A 114 -2.73 -12.53 0.35
C TRP A 114 -1.22 -12.31 0.27
N ASP A 115 -0.60 -11.78 1.34
CA ASP A 115 0.84 -11.54 1.36
C ASP A 115 1.63 -12.85 1.49
N ASP A 116 2.78 -12.88 0.83
CA ASP A 116 3.79 -13.94 0.86
C ASP A 116 3.29 -15.36 0.53
N ILE A 117 2.09 -15.49 -0.08
CA ILE A 117 1.54 -16.77 -0.53
C ILE A 117 1.58 -16.92 -2.03
N GLY A 118 2.32 -17.94 -2.47
CA GLY A 118 2.30 -18.43 -3.84
C GLY A 118 3.00 -17.52 -4.83
N THR A 119 3.27 -18.06 -6.01
CA THR A 119 3.98 -17.36 -7.11
C THR A 119 3.03 -16.84 -8.18
N HIS A 120 1.74 -16.88 -7.95
CA HIS A 120 0.75 -16.54 -8.97
C HIS A 120 0.29 -15.10 -8.75
N GLY A 121 0.67 -14.26 -9.71
CA GLY A 121 0.38 -12.85 -9.73
C GLY A 121 -1.08 -12.53 -9.99
N ALA A 122 -1.96 -12.92 -9.11
CA ALA A 122 -3.19 -12.18 -8.97
C ALA A 122 -2.81 -10.77 -8.51
N PRO A 123 -3.42 -9.72 -9.05
CA PRO A 123 -3.16 -8.38 -8.58
C PRO A 123 -3.37 -8.38 -7.08
N GLU A 124 -2.33 -8.00 -6.36
CA GLU A 124 -2.33 -7.96 -4.90
C GLU A 124 -3.53 -7.16 -4.49
N GLN A 125 -4.42 -7.84 -3.77
CA GLN A 125 -5.43 -7.33 -2.95
C GLN A 125 -6.06 -6.01 -3.18
N GLY A 126 -7.24 -5.98 -3.28
CA GLY A 126 -8.04 -4.81 -3.16
C GLY A 126 -7.89 -3.81 -4.32
N ILE A 127 -6.70 -3.46 -4.73
CA ILE A 127 -6.50 -2.47 -5.80
C ILE A 127 -5.25 -2.83 -6.60
N ALA A 128 -5.39 -3.00 -7.92
CA ALA A 128 -4.25 -2.92 -8.81
C ALA A 128 -3.76 -1.48 -8.80
N ASP A 129 -2.53 -1.28 -8.37
CA ASP A 129 -1.91 0.05 -8.38
C ASP A 129 -1.78 0.51 -9.84
N PRO A 130 -2.44 1.63 -10.23
CA PRO A 130 -2.27 2.13 -11.56
C PRO A 130 -0.84 2.65 -11.69
N HIS A 131 0.00 1.87 -12.31
CA HIS A 131 1.39 2.19 -12.64
C HIS A 131 2.32 2.48 -11.47
N ALA A 132 3.22 1.57 -11.23
CA ALA A 132 4.38 1.69 -10.33
C ALA A 132 5.40 2.76 -10.75
N SER A 133 5.15 3.55 -11.77
CA SER A 133 6.04 4.62 -12.21
C SER A 133 5.75 5.93 -11.47
N GLN A 134 6.50 6.95 -11.76
CA GLN A 134 6.40 8.24 -11.08
C GLN A 134 5.05 8.91 -11.32
N MET A 135 4.32 9.19 -10.24
CA MET A 135 3.02 9.84 -10.26
C MET A 135 3.12 11.27 -9.74
N LEU A 136 2.52 12.19 -10.48
CA LEU A 136 2.23 13.53 -9.98
C LEU A 136 0.91 13.49 -9.22
N GLY A 137 0.98 13.67 -7.90
CA GLY A 137 -0.16 13.63 -7.00
C GLY A 137 -0.58 15.01 -6.52
N TYR A 138 -1.87 15.15 -6.26
CA TYR A 138 -2.44 16.28 -5.53
C TYR A 138 -3.36 15.78 -4.43
N LYS A 139 -3.18 16.28 -3.21
CA LYS A 139 -3.98 15.93 -2.04
C LYS A 139 -4.50 17.18 -1.36
N THR A 140 -5.78 17.21 -1.04
CA THR A 140 -6.41 18.29 -0.29
C THR A 140 -7.49 17.76 0.65
N SER A 141 -8.00 18.62 1.53
CA SER A 141 -9.12 18.29 2.40
C SER A 141 -10.21 19.34 2.26
N ALA A 142 -11.45 18.90 2.11
CA ALA A 142 -12.61 19.77 2.01
C ALA A 142 -13.80 19.14 2.75
N ALA A 143 -14.49 19.93 3.56
CA ALA A 143 -15.68 19.50 4.32
C ALA A 143 -15.46 18.22 5.16
N GLY A 144 -14.25 18.00 5.68
CA GLY A 144 -13.89 16.81 6.45
C GLY A 144 -13.47 15.60 5.60
N ALA A 145 -13.64 15.66 4.28
CA ALA A 145 -13.14 14.63 3.38
C ALA A 145 -11.70 14.90 2.97
N THR A 146 -10.93 13.85 2.75
CA THR A 146 -9.62 13.87 2.08
C THR A 146 -9.83 13.49 0.63
N ILE A 147 -9.32 14.29 -0.29
CA ILE A 147 -9.37 14.08 -1.74
C ILE A 147 -7.94 13.90 -2.22
N SER A 148 -7.67 12.84 -2.95
CA SER A 148 -6.37 12.55 -3.55
C SER A 148 -6.55 12.24 -5.02
N ALA A 149 -5.80 12.93 -5.88
CA ALA A 149 -5.76 12.68 -7.32
C ALA A 149 -4.32 12.42 -7.75
N ALA A 150 -4.14 11.58 -8.76
CA ALA A 150 -2.83 11.31 -9.33
C ALA A 150 -2.91 11.15 -10.85
N ILE A 151 -1.82 11.52 -11.50
CA ILE A 151 -1.58 11.23 -12.91
C ILE A 151 -0.17 10.65 -13.06
N SER A 152 -0.05 9.59 -13.82
CA SER A 152 1.22 9.08 -14.35
C SER A 152 1.24 9.32 -15.85
N TYR A 153 2.40 9.69 -16.35
CA TYR A 153 2.57 9.90 -17.78
C TYR A 153 3.75 9.07 -18.28
N ASP A 154 3.44 7.89 -18.75
CA ASP A 154 4.34 7.10 -19.60
C ASP A 154 3.79 7.17 -21.04
N GLN A 155 4.67 7.29 -22.04
CA GLN A 155 4.27 7.46 -23.43
C GLN A 155 3.36 6.33 -23.96
N ASN A 156 3.43 5.16 -23.33
CA ASN A 156 2.67 3.98 -23.74
C ASN A 156 1.59 3.57 -22.73
N SER A 157 1.61 4.14 -21.53
CA SER A 157 0.84 3.67 -20.39
C SER A 157 0.49 4.84 -19.44
N PRO A 158 -0.27 5.85 -19.92
CA PRO A 158 -0.75 6.90 -19.04
C PRO A 158 -1.80 6.35 -18.07
N SER A 159 -1.77 6.81 -16.82
CA SER A 159 -2.81 6.51 -15.85
C SER A 159 -3.31 7.75 -15.15
N THR A 160 -4.56 7.70 -14.69
CA THR A 160 -5.17 8.74 -13.86
C THR A 160 -5.96 8.11 -12.75
N SER A 161 -5.96 8.70 -11.57
CA SER A 161 -6.75 8.19 -10.47
C SER A 161 -7.27 9.29 -9.55
N LEU A 162 -8.37 8.99 -8.88
CA LEU A 162 -9.01 9.84 -7.88
C LEU A 162 -9.50 8.99 -6.72
N ALA A 163 -9.26 9.45 -5.51
CA ALA A 163 -9.80 8.84 -4.29
C ALA A 163 -10.37 9.89 -3.35
N VAL A 164 -11.40 9.51 -2.64
CA VAL A 164 -12.01 10.30 -1.57
C VAL A 164 -12.20 9.40 -0.35
N SER A 165 -11.78 9.88 0.81
CA SER A 165 -12.04 9.23 2.10
C SER A 165 -12.59 10.23 3.10
N MET A 166 -13.47 9.78 3.99
CA MET A 166 -14.12 10.66 4.97
C MET A 166 -14.45 9.91 6.25
N PRO A 167 -14.10 10.47 7.43
CA PRO A 167 -14.70 10.03 8.68
C PRO A 167 -16.16 10.50 8.75
N LEU A 168 -17.11 9.57 8.85
CA LEU A 168 -18.53 9.88 8.96
C LEU A 168 -18.97 10.15 10.39
N MET A 169 -18.36 9.45 11.33
CA MET A 169 -18.57 9.59 12.77
C MET A 169 -17.34 9.00 13.49
N GLU A 170 -17.29 9.14 14.80
CA GLU A 170 -16.19 8.57 15.60
C GLU A 170 -15.98 7.07 15.29
N GLY A 171 -14.79 6.74 14.86
CA GLY A 171 -14.38 5.39 14.49
C GLY A 171 -14.86 4.90 13.12
N LEU A 172 -15.80 5.55 12.45
CA LEU A 172 -16.32 5.13 11.14
C LEU A 172 -15.69 5.96 10.01
N GLU A 173 -14.95 5.30 9.14
CA GLU A 173 -14.36 5.85 7.94
C GLU A 173 -14.90 5.13 6.70
N VAL A 174 -15.16 5.88 5.66
CA VAL A 174 -15.54 5.34 4.34
C VAL A 174 -14.68 6.00 3.27
N GLY A 175 -14.52 5.33 2.15
CA GLY A 175 -13.88 5.91 0.98
C GLY A 175 -14.24 5.18 -0.28
N ALA A 176 -14.00 5.87 -1.39
CA ALA A 176 -14.16 5.34 -2.74
C ALA A 176 -13.10 5.96 -3.66
N GLY A 177 -12.75 5.25 -4.70
CA GLY A 177 -11.78 5.70 -5.69
C GLY A 177 -12.00 5.05 -7.03
N MET A 178 -11.47 5.69 -8.06
CA MET A 178 -11.46 5.20 -9.43
C MET A 178 -10.10 5.49 -10.07
N ALA A 179 -9.71 4.65 -11.00
CA ALA A 179 -8.54 4.86 -11.83
C ALA A 179 -8.79 4.34 -13.23
N THR A 180 -8.13 4.97 -14.19
CA THR A 180 -7.96 4.42 -15.55
C THR A 180 -6.46 4.21 -15.72
N ASP A 181 -6.07 3.00 -16.03
CA ASP A 181 -4.69 2.61 -16.27
C ASP A 181 -4.54 1.99 -17.65
N GLN A 182 -3.59 2.47 -18.43
CA GLN A 182 -3.28 1.91 -19.73
C GLN A 182 -2.04 1.03 -19.61
N ASP A 183 -2.24 -0.26 -19.31
CA ASP A 183 -1.16 -1.23 -19.16
C ASP A 183 -0.32 -1.41 -20.44
N SER A 184 -0.94 -1.22 -21.61
CA SER A 184 -0.25 -1.23 -22.91
C SER A 184 -0.97 -0.34 -23.93
N ALA A 185 -0.38 -0.17 -25.11
CA ALA A 185 -1.03 0.58 -26.20
C ALA A 185 -2.41 0.02 -26.63
N THR A 186 -2.78 -1.16 -26.19
CA THR A 186 -4.01 -1.86 -26.59
C THR A 186 -4.84 -2.39 -25.41
N THR A 187 -4.36 -2.28 -24.19
CA THR A 187 -5.05 -2.76 -23.00
C THR A 187 -5.21 -1.62 -21.99
N GLU A 188 -6.44 -1.30 -21.70
CA GLU A 188 -6.83 -0.32 -20.69
C GLU A 188 -7.60 -1.03 -19.59
N GLN A 189 -7.42 -0.60 -18.36
CA GLN A 189 -8.12 -1.08 -17.19
C GLN A 189 -8.81 0.11 -16.52
N ASP A 190 -10.10 -0.04 -16.23
CA ASP A 190 -10.83 0.85 -15.35
C ASP A 190 -10.99 0.16 -13.99
N ILE A 191 -10.58 0.86 -12.94
CA ILE A 191 -10.53 0.34 -11.57
C ILE A 191 -11.47 1.17 -10.72
N GLU A 192 -12.40 0.52 -10.03
CA GLU A 192 -13.27 1.15 -9.04
C GLU A 192 -13.14 0.43 -7.70
N THR A 193 -13.01 1.18 -6.62
CA THR A 193 -12.93 0.61 -5.27
C THR A 193 -13.75 1.41 -4.28
N MET A 194 -14.30 0.70 -3.27
CA MET A 194 -14.92 1.33 -2.12
C MET A 194 -14.64 0.54 -0.84
N TYR A 195 -14.58 1.24 0.28
CA TYR A 195 -14.40 0.61 1.58
C TYR A 195 -15.21 1.25 2.68
N VAL A 196 -15.44 0.47 3.72
CA VAL A 196 -15.90 0.93 5.03
C VAL A 196 -15.04 0.30 6.11
N LYS A 197 -14.60 1.12 7.08
CA LYS A 197 -13.82 0.69 8.22
C LYS A 197 -14.40 1.29 9.49
N TYR A 198 -14.61 0.46 10.49
CA TYR A 198 -15.08 0.89 11.80
C TYR A 198 -14.14 0.43 12.90
N THR A 199 -13.75 1.37 13.75
CA THR A 199 -12.89 1.14 14.91
C THR A 199 -13.60 1.57 16.18
N MET A 200 -13.74 0.67 17.14
CA MET A 200 -14.32 0.94 18.45
C MET A 200 -13.49 0.28 19.55
N GLY A 201 -12.92 1.10 20.41
CA GLY A 201 -12.01 0.60 21.43
C GLY A 201 -10.81 -0.11 20.81
N GLY A 202 -10.56 -1.36 21.21
CA GLY A 202 -9.48 -2.19 20.67
C GLY A 202 -9.83 -2.98 19.41
N ILE A 203 -11.05 -2.85 18.87
CA ILE A 203 -11.52 -3.65 17.73
C ILE A 203 -11.62 -2.77 16.50
N SER A 204 -11.10 -3.25 15.36
CA SER A 204 -11.33 -2.67 14.04
C SER A 204 -11.91 -3.73 13.11
N VAL A 205 -12.93 -3.37 12.35
CA VAL A 205 -13.53 -4.19 11.28
C VAL A 205 -13.54 -3.41 9.99
N GLY A 206 -13.42 -4.08 8.87
CA GLY A 206 -13.40 -3.43 7.56
C GLY A 206 -13.92 -4.34 6.46
N TYR A 207 -14.38 -3.68 5.41
CA TYR A 207 -14.81 -4.26 4.16
C TYR A 207 -14.30 -3.38 3.03
N GLN A 208 -13.80 -3.99 1.97
CA GLN A 208 -13.40 -3.31 0.74
C GLN A 208 -13.80 -4.17 -0.45
N THR A 209 -14.28 -3.53 -1.50
CA THR A 209 -14.51 -4.17 -2.80
C THR A 209 -13.79 -3.37 -3.88
N THR A 210 -13.34 -4.09 -4.92
CA THR A 210 -12.64 -3.52 -6.07
C THR A 210 -13.06 -4.26 -7.32
N ASP A 211 -13.51 -3.51 -8.31
CA ASP A 211 -13.83 -3.98 -9.66
C ASP A 211 -12.74 -3.50 -10.61
N VAL A 212 -12.25 -4.37 -11.47
CA VAL A 212 -11.26 -4.09 -12.52
C VAL A 212 -11.83 -4.53 -13.85
N ASP A 213 -12.30 -3.58 -14.64
CA ASP A 213 -12.78 -3.78 -16.00
C ASP A 213 -11.61 -3.68 -16.97
N VAL A 214 -11.35 -4.72 -17.74
CA VAL A 214 -10.23 -4.79 -18.68
C VAL A 214 -10.75 -4.75 -20.11
N THR A 215 -10.20 -3.91 -20.96
CA THR A 215 -10.59 -3.80 -22.39
C THR A 215 -10.43 -5.13 -23.15
N ALA A 216 -9.56 -6.02 -22.66
CA ALA A 216 -9.44 -7.38 -23.21
C ALA A 216 -10.67 -8.22 -22.82
N ALA A 217 -11.29 -8.87 -23.77
CA ALA A 217 -12.50 -9.66 -23.54
C ALA A 217 -12.27 -10.76 -22.49
N SER A 218 -13.22 -10.90 -21.56
CA SER A 218 -13.24 -11.90 -20.50
C SER A 218 -12.03 -11.84 -19.56
N SER A 219 -11.67 -10.64 -19.14
CA SER A 219 -10.53 -10.43 -18.25
C SER A 219 -10.87 -9.59 -17.02
N ASP A 220 -12.16 -9.32 -16.81
CA ASP A 220 -12.62 -8.53 -15.67
C ASP A 220 -12.41 -9.30 -14.37
N ILE A 221 -12.13 -8.57 -13.31
CA ILE A 221 -11.81 -9.10 -11.99
C ILE A 221 -12.65 -8.35 -10.96
N GLU A 222 -13.38 -9.09 -10.14
CA GLU A 222 -14.05 -8.55 -8.95
C GLU A 222 -13.36 -9.08 -7.69
N ARG A 223 -13.08 -8.21 -6.75
CA ARG A 223 -12.46 -8.59 -5.49
C ARG A 223 -13.22 -8.02 -4.30
N THR A 224 -13.39 -8.86 -3.30
CA THR A 224 -14.00 -8.51 -2.03
C THR A 224 -13.09 -8.93 -0.87
N ALA A 225 -12.86 -8.03 0.08
CA ALA A 225 -12.05 -8.29 1.25
C ALA A 225 -12.77 -7.89 2.55
N TYR A 226 -12.59 -8.70 3.59
CA TYR A 226 -13.09 -8.47 4.94
C TYR A 226 -11.98 -8.66 5.95
N GLY A 227 -12.00 -7.89 7.02
CA GLY A 227 -11.03 -8.06 8.08
C GLY A 227 -11.50 -7.57 9.43
N ILE A 228 -10.90 -8.18 10.42
CA ILE A 228 -11.05 -7.79 11.82
C ILE A 228 -9.69 -7.81 12.50
N SER A 229 -9.40 -6.81 13.30
CA SER A 229 -8.25 -6.81 14.20
C SER A 229 -8.66 -6.43 15.61
N PHE A 230 -7.97 -7.00 16.59
CA PHE A 230 -8.21 -6.78 18.01
C PHE A 230 -6.90 -6.51 18.75
N ALA A 231 -6.78 -5.34 19.34
CA ALA A 231 -5.75 -5.01 20.31
C ALA A 231 -6.12 -5.64 21.68
N VAL A 232 -5.56 -6.79 22.00
CA VAL A 232 -5.81 -7.50 23.26
C VAL A 232 -5.32 -6.68 24.46
N ASN A 233 -4.18 -6.01 24.28
CA ASN A 233 -3.60 -5.03 25.19
C ASN A 233 -2.59 -4.15 24.41
N ASP A 234 -1.87 -3.27 25.12
CA ASP A 234 -0.90 -2.34 24.52
C ASP A 234 0.24 -3.02 23.74
N ASN A 235 0.49 -4.29 23.98
CA ASN A 235 1.58 -5.04 23.38
C ASN A 235 1.14 -6.16 22.43
N LEU A 236 -0.08 -6.67 22.57
CA LEU A 236 -0.56 -7.85 21.86
C LEU A 236 -1.76 -7.52 20.98
N SER A 237 -1.68 -7.87 19.72
CA SER A 237 -2.79 -7.79 18.76
C SER A 237 -2.99 -9.11 18.03
N VAL A 238 -4.22 -9.34 17.60
CA VAL A 238 -4.64 -10.49 16.77
C VAL A 238 -5.51 -9.95 15.67
N GLY A 239 -5.39 -10.48 14.47
CA GLY A 239 -6.26 -10.13 13.36
C GLY A 239 -6.52 -11.30 12.45
N TYR A 240 -7.63 -11.21 11.75
CA TYR A 240 -8.06 -12.18 10.76
C TYR A 240 -8.63 -11.44 9.56
N GLY A 241 -8.25 -11.86 8.37
CA GLY A 241 -8.76 -11.32 7.12
C GLY A 241 -9.10 -12.43 6.14
N ILE A 242 -9.99 -12.12 5.23
CA ILE A 242 -10.32 -12.97 4.09
C ILE A 242 -10.45 -12.07 2.85
N SER A 243 -10.14 -12.63 1.69
CA SER A 243 -10.51 -12.03 0.41
C SER A 243 -10.97 -13.11 -0.57
N ASP A 244 -11.83 -12.68 -1.46
CA ASP A 244 -12.36 -13.47 -2.56
C ASP A 244 -12.10 -12.71 -3.85
N THR A 245 -11.62 -13.39 -4.88
CA THR A 245 -11.34 -12.80 -6.21
C THR A 245 -12.00 -13.65 -7.28
N GLU A 246 -13.00 -13.06 -7.92
CA GLU A 246 -13.69 -13.63 -9.07
C GLU A 246 -12.99 -13.20 -10.37
N PHE A 247 -12.79 -14.14 -11.28
CA PHE A 247 -12.20 -13.91 -12.60
C PHE A 247 -13.21 -14.26 -13.69
N GLU A 248 -13.59 -13.33 -14.53
CA GLU A 248 -14.62 -13.53 -15.56
C GLU A 248 -14.35 -14.73 -16.47
N ALA A 249 -13.08 -14.96 -16.84
CA ALA A 249 -12.72 -16.06 -17.74
C ALA A 249 -12.55 -17.42 -17.08
N LEU A 250 -12.51 -17.48 -15.76
CA LEU A 250 -12.16 -18.68 -15.01
C LEU A 250 -13.38 -19.25 -14.28
N SER A 251 -13.30 -20.50 -13.88
CA SER A 251 -14.42 -21.18 -13.24
C SER A 251 -14.24 -21.36 -11.73
N LEU A 252 -13.13 -20.94 -11.21
CA LEU A 252 -12.79 -21.00 -9.80
C LEU A 252 -12.41 -19.60 -9.35
N ASP A 253 -12.87 -19.24 -8.17
CA ASP A 253 -12.53 -18.01 -7.51
C ASP A 253 -11.31 -18.26 -6.62
N GLU A 254 -10.41 -17.27 -6.51
CA GLU A 254 -9.31 -17.33 -5.57
C GLU A 254 -9.82 -16.88 -4.20
N GLU A 255 -9.64 -17.70 -3.19
CA GLU A 255 -9.98 -17.39 -1.80
C GLU A 255 -8.70 -17.28 -0.97
N ASN A 256 -8.56 -16.18 -0.20
CA ASN A 256 -7.46 -16.00 0.74
C ASN A 256 -8.00 -15.87 2.17
N ALA A 257 -7.31 -16.47 3.12
CA ALA A 257 -7.59 -16.34 4.55
C ALA A 257 -6.28 -16.20 5.33
N GLY A 258 -6.22 -15.23 6.25
CA GLY A 258 -5.02 -14.97 7.02
C GLY A 258 -5.31 -14.71 8.49
N LEU A 259 -4.56 -15.37 9.37
CA LEU A 259 -4.56 -15.15 10.81
C LEU A 259 -3.19 -14.65 11.24
N GLY A 260 -3.15 -13.51 11.91
CA GLY A 260 -1.92 -12.96 12.44
C GLY A 260 -1.99 -12.63 13.93
N ILE A 261 -0.88 -12.87 14.62
CA ILE A 261 -0.67 -12.49 16.02
C ILE A 261 0.60 -11.67 16.07
N ALA A 262 0.54 -10.46 16.64
CA ALA A 262 1.69 -9.60 16.79
C ALA A 262 1.90 -9.19 18.25
N TYR A 263 3.14 -9.32 18.74
CA TYR A 263 3.55 -8.83 20.04
C TYR A 263 4.66 -7.80 19.88
N THR A 264 4.44 -6.59 20.42
CA THR A 264 5.39 -5.48 20.33
C THR A 264 5.89 -5.11 21.73
N SER A 265 7.21 -4.95 21.87
CA SER A 265 7.83 -4.50 23.11
C SER A 265 9.05 -3.63 22.81
N GLY A 266 8.94 -2.34 23.10
CA GLY A 266 9.95 -1.34 22.69
C GLY A 266 10.14 -1.32 21.18
N GLY A 267 11.38 -1.41 20.72
CA GLY A 267 11.73 -1.46 19.28
C GLY A 267 11.64 -2.86 18.64
N MET A 268 11.03 -3.83 19.30
CA MET A 268 10.91 -5.23 18.84
C MET A 268 9.46 -5.59 18.56
N LYS A 269 9.19 -6.24 17.42
CA LYS A 269 7.91 -6.87 17.09
C LYS A 269 8.14 -8.35 16.77
N LEU A 270 7.41 -9.23 17.44
CA LEU A 270 7.30 -10.65 17.11
C LEU A 270 5.96 -10.87 16.39
N GLY A 271 5.99 -11.46 15.20
CA GLY A 271 4.82 -11.83 14.40
C GLY A 271 4.74 -13.34 14.23
N ILE A 272 3.53 -13.88 14.27
CA ILE A 272 3.20 -15.23 13.83
C ILE A 272 2.02 -15.06 12.87
N ILE A 273 2.19 -15.48 11.63
CA ILE A 273 1.24 -15.27 10.56
C ILE A 273 1.00 -16.61 9.87
N ASN A 274 -0.25 -16.93 9.62
CA ASN A 274 -0.64 -18.06 8.80
C ASN A 274 -1.61 -17.57 7.74
N ASN A 275 -1.19 -17.65 6.51
CA ASN A 275 -1.97 -17.29 5.33
C ASN A 275 -2.27 -18.55 4.51
N GLN A 276 -3.47 -18.62 3.96
CA GLN A 276 -3.95 -19.71 3.11
C GLN A 276 -4.56 -19.13 1.84
N LYS A 277 -4.28 -19.75 0.72
CA LYS A 277 -4.80 -19.39 -0.59
C LYS A 277 -5.33 -20.62 -1.30
N ASP A 278 -6.59 -20.60 -1.61
CA ASP A 278 -7.25 -21.63 -2.41
C ASP A 278 -7.44 -21.13 -3.84
N ASN A 279 -7.24 -22.01 -4.81
CA ASN A 279 -7.42 -21.74 -6.24
C ASN A 279 -6.61 -20.54 -6.76
N ALA A 280 -5.33 -20.45 -6.42
CA ALA A 280 -4.45 -19.36 -6.80
C ALA A 280 -4.58 -18.94 -8.28
N GLY A 281 -4.95 -17.67 -8.52
CA GLY A 281 -5.18 -17.13 -9.87
C GLY A 281 -6.34 -17.80 -10.62
N GLY A 282 -7.36 -18.35 -9.92
CA GLY A 282 -8.50 -19.06 -10.51
C GLY A 282 -8.18 -20.46 -11.04
N ALA A 283 -7.05 -21.03 -10.65
CA ALA A 283 -6.63 -22.38 -10.97
C ALA A 283 -6.66 -23.28 -9.73
N ALA A 284 -7.10 -24.52 -9.86
CA ALA A 284 -7.17 -25.45 -8.74
C ALA A 284 -5.78 -25.68 -8.11
N GLY A 285 -5.69 -25.46 -6.81
CA GLY A 285 -4.47 -25.64 -6.01
C GLY A 285 -4.57 -24.81 -4.75
N ASP A 286 -4.00 -25.33 -3.65
CA ASP A 286 -4.05 -24.70 -2.35
C ASP A 286 -2.61 -24.41 -1.93
N ASP A 287 -2.37 -23.22 -1.46
CA ASP A 287 -1.09 -22.76 -0.92
C ASP A 287 -1.29 -22.31 0.53
N GLU A 288 -0.31 -22.55 1.38
CA GLU A 288 -0.32 -22.15 2.78
C GLU A 288 1.07 -21.66 3.18
N THR A 289 1.13 -20.54 3.88
CA THR A 289 2.37 -20.01 4.47
C THR A 289 2.20 -19.86 5.98
N LEU A 290 3.16 -20.37 6.75
CA LEU A 290 3.29 -20.09 8.17
C LEU A 290 4.61 -19.38 8.43
N GLU A 291 4.53 -18.18 9.01
CA GLU A 291 5.67 -17.32 9.25
C GLU A 291 5.88 -17.00 10.73
N PHE A 292 7.14 -16.97 11.10
CA PHE A 292 7.63 -16.43 12.37
C PHE A 292 8.57 -15.27 12.07
N GLN A 293 8.14 -14.08 12.42
CA GLN A 293 8.87 -12.85 12.12
C GLN A 293 9.37 -12.19 13.39
N LEU A 294 10.63 -11.77 13.41
CA LEU A 294 11.22 -10.96 14.46
C LEU A 294 11.81 -9.69 13.85
N THR A 295 11.14 -8.57 14.10
CA THR A 295 11.50 -7.26 13.54
C THR A 295 12.02 -6.34 14.62
N PHE A 296 13.11 -5.64 14.33
CA PHE A 296 13.70 -4.58 15.14
C PHE A 296 13.62 -3.25 14.41
N ALA A 297 13.20 -2.19 15.12
CA ALA A 297 13.23 -0.81 14.65
C ALA A 297 14.34 -0.02 15.35
N PHE A 298 15.05 0.83 14.63
CA PHE A 298 16.15 1.67 15.12
C PHE A 298 16.27 2.96 14.31
#